data_ad34b8e4ed6899f87d694ee40f036d9a
#
_entry.id   ad34b8e4ed6899f87d694ee40f036d9a
#
_cell.length_a   1.000
_cell.length_b   1.000
_cell.length_c   1.000
_cell.angle_alpha   90.00
_cell.angle_beta   90.00
_cell.angle_gamma   90.00
#
_symmetry.space_group_name_H-M   'P 1'
#
loop_
_entity.id
_entity.type
_entity.pdbx_description
1 polymer ?
#
loop_
_entity_poly.entity_id
_entity_poly.type
_entity_poly.pdbx_seq_one_letter_code
_entity_poly.pdbx_strand_id
1 'polypeptide(L)'
;LRDQMMLLALNHCKPESKFAIIRAFPTPEILSKLIESFFSHHRVQTDPWLHAPSFEPNRQGPEFLLAIANAGTTFADSKILHSLGFALHERVRLSLPNMFEASNLITRMLWALQTFVLEIEMGLWSGIKRKMEIAESQRQMPFTVRPTISIPYLRLPISPNWF
;
A
#
# COMPACT_ATOMS: atom_id res chain seq x y z
N LEU A 1 7.93 13.66 4.93
CA LEU A 1 7.46 12.31 4.60
C LEU A 1 6.39 11.81 5.56
N ARG A 2 6.72 11.61 6.88
CA ARG A 2 5.75 11.17 7.89
C ARG A 2 4.50 12.06 7.91
N ASP A 3 4.67 13.38 7.88
CA ASP A 3 3.56 14.32 7.95
C ASP A 3 2.65 14.23 6.72
N GLN A 4 3.18 13.97 5.53
CA GLN A 4 2.39 13.74 4.32
C GLN A 4 1.56 12.44 4.45
N MET A 5 2.16 11.36 4.94
CA MET A 5 1.47 10.10 5.21
C MET A 5 0.38 10.26 6.28
N MET A 6 0.66 11.06 7.32
CA MET A 6 -0.32 11.37 8.38
C MET A 6 -1.47 12.22 7.84
N LEU A 7 -1.19 13.24 7.03
CA LEU A 7 -2.22 14.07 6.40
C LEU A 7 -3.13 13.21 5.52
N LEU A 8 -2.57 12.30 4.74
CA LEU A 8 -3.35 11.35 3.95
C LEU A 8 -4.28 10.51 4.84
N ALA A 9 -3.77 9.99 5.96
CA ALA A 9 -4.56 9.22 6.91
C ALA A 9 -5.70 10.05 7.53
N LEU A 10 -5.57 11.36 7.63
CA LEU A 10 -6.56 12.27 8.20
C LEU A 10 -7.65 12.68 7.20
N ASN A 11 -7.39 12.64 5.89
CA ASN A 11 -8.31 13.17 4.86
C ASN A 11 -9.68 12.50 4.86
N HIS A 12 -9.76 11.22 5.22
CA HIS A 12 -11.01 10.45 5.22
C HIS A 12 -11.52 10.11 6.62
N CYS A 13 -11.14 10.92 7.62
CA CYS A 13 -11.51 10.68 9.02
C CYS A 13 -12.59 11.65 9.49
N LYS A 14 -13.46 11.15 10.34
CA LYS A 14 -14.38 12.01 11.08
C LYS A 14 -13.60 12.99 11.96
N PRO A 15 -14.08 14.24 12.14
CA PRO A 15 -13.41 15.25 12.95
C PRO A 15 -13.03 14.76 14.36
N GLU A 16 -13.93 14.00 14.97
CA GLU A 16 -13.72 13.49 16.34
C GLU A 16 -12.54 12.48 16.43
N SER A 17 -12.27 11.76 15.35
CA SER A 17 -11.21 10.73 15.31
C SER A 17 -9.84 11.31 14.94
N LYS A 18 -9.76 12.53 14.42
CA LYS A 18 -8.49 13.10 13.91
C LYS A 18 -7.42 13.20 15.00
N PHE A 19 -7.80 13.66 16.19
CA PHE A 19 -6.85 13.82 17.30
C PHE A 19 -6.29 12.47 17.77
N ALA A 20 -7.14 11.45 17.85
CA ALA A 20 -6.71 10.11 18.21
C ALA A 20 -5.74 9.53 17.17
N ILE A 21 -5.99 9.75 15.87
CA ILE A 21 -5.11 9.32 14.77
C ILE A 21 -3.75 10.03 14.85
N ILE A 22 -3.72 11.34 15.06
CA ILE A 22 -2.46 12.10 15.18
C ILE A 22 -1.59 11.52 16.29
N ARG A 23 -2.20 11.21 17.45
CA ARG A 23 -1.47 10.67 18.61
C ARG A 23 -1.01 9.22 18.40
N ALA A 24 -1.80 8.43 17.67
CA ALA A 24 -1.52 7.01 17.43
C ALA A 24 -0.68 6.78 16.15
N PHE A 25 -0.44 7.81 15.35
CA PHE A 25 0.29 7.64 14.09
C PHE A 25 1.75 7.27 14.33
N PRO A 26 2.28 6.26 13.62
CA PRO A 26 3.62 5.74 13.86
C PRO A 26 4.70 6.80 13.75
N THR A 27 5.77 6.62 14.52
CA THR A 27 6.96 7.45 14.40
C THR A 27 7.70 7.17 13.08
N PRO A 28 8.56 8.09 12.59
CA PRO A 28 9.36 7.86 11.39
C PRO A 28 10.19 6.58 11.46
N GLU A 29 10.71 6.25 12.66
CA GLU A 29 11.55 5.06 12.88
C GLU A 29 10.73 3.77 12.69
N ILE A 30 9.48 3.75 13.19
CA ILE A 30 8.58 2.60 13.00
C ILE A 30 8.24 2.46 11.52
N LEU A 31 7.90 3.56 10.83
CA LEU A 31 7.58 3.52 9.40
C LEU A 31 8.77 3.03 8.58
N SER A 32 9.99 3.50 8.87
CA SER A 32 11.20 3.05 8.19
C SER A 32 11.44 1.55 8.39
N LYS A 33 11.30 1.05 9.63
CA LYS A 33 11.43 -0.38 9.93
C LYS A 33 10.40 -1.24 9.20
N LEU A 34 9.15 -0.77 9.07
CA LEU A 34 8.13 -1.49 8.32
C LEU A 34 8.47 -1.56 6.83
N ILE A 35 8.94 -0.45 6.25
CA ILE A 35 9.38 -0.40 4.85
C ILE A 35 10.58 -1.32 4.64
N GLU A 36 11.57 -1.31 5.54
CA GLU A 36 12.73 -2.21 5.49
C GLU A 36 12.32 -3.68 5.62
N SER A 37 11.38 -3.99 6.52
CA SER A 37 10.82 -5.33 6.69
C SER A 37 10.18 -5.83 5.41
N PHE A 38 9.36 -5.01 4.76
CA PHE A 38 8.77 -5.35 3.47
C PHE A 38 9.85 -5.70 2.44
N PHE A 39 10.82 -4.81 2.21
CA PHE A 39 11.85 -5.04 1.21
C PHE A 39 12.77 -6.22 1.52
N SER A 40 13.01 -6.50 2.80
CA SER A 40 13.81 -7.67 3.22
C SER A 40 13.12 -8.98 2.82
N HIS A 41 11.81 -9.08 2.98
CA HIS A 41 11.04 -10.25 2.57
C HIS A 41 10.78 -10.27 1.07
N HIS A 42 10.50 -9.12 0.46
CA HIS A 42 10.23 -9.02 -0.98
C HIS A 42 11.43 -9.44 -1.85
N ARG A 43 12.68 -9.16 -1.40
CA ARG A 43 13.90 -9.55 -2.13
C ARG A 43 14.12 -11.05 -2.21
N VAL A 44 13.61 -11.83 -1.26
CA VAL A 44 13.77 -13.30 -1.25
C VAL A 44 12.64 -14.01 -2.00
N GLN A 45 11.65 -13.28 -2.51
CA GLN A 45 10.62 -13.86 -3.35
C GLN A 45 11.16 -14.26 -4.71
N THR A 46 10.50 -15.25 -5.32
CA THR A 46 10.89 -15.78 -6.62
C THR A 46 10.79 -14.74 -7.75
N ASP A 47 9.89 -13.77 -7.60
CA ASP A 47 9.61 -12.75 -8.63
C ASP A 47 9.40 -11.36 -7.97
N PRO A 48 10.48 -10.74 -7.49
CA PRO A 48 10.40 -9.42 -6.86
C PRO A 48 10.12 -8.34 -7.93
N TRP A 49 8.92 -7.80 -7.91
CA TRP A 49 8.48 -6.79 -8.88
C TRP A 49 8.76 -5.33 -8.44
N LEU A 50 9.19 -5.14 -7.18
CA LEU A 50 9.68 -3.86 -6.67
C LEU A 50 11.20 -3.91 -6.51
N HIS A 51 11.90 -3.01 -7.22
CA HIS A 51 13.36 -2.97 -7.19
C HIS A 51 13.85 -2.16 -6.00
N ALA A 52 14.21 -2.84 -4.91
CA ALA A 52 14.67 -2.24 -3.66
C ALA A 52 15.88 -1.28 -3.81
N PRO A 53 16.92 -1.58 -4.63
CA PRO A 53 18.08 -0.68 -4.77
C PRO A 53 17.76 0.69 -5.38
N SER A 54 16.72 0.79 -6.21
CA SER A 54 16.29 2.05 -6.84
C SER A 54 15.15 2.75 -6.09
N PHE A 55 14.75 2.19 -4.96
CA PHE A 55 13.66 2.77 -4.17
C PHE A 55 14.14 3.98 -3.36
N GLU A 56 13.66 5.15 -3.73
CA GLU A 56 13.93 6.41 -3.03
C GLU A 56 12.64 6.91 -2.37
N PRO A 57 12.49 6.79 -1.03
CA PRO A 57 11.24 7.17 -0.34
C PRO A 57 10.80 8.62 -0.60
N ASN A 58 11.75 9.55 -0.74
CA ASN A 58 11.45 10.95 -0.93
C ASN A 58 10.86 11.29 -2.32
N ARG A 59 10.97 10.36 -3.27
CA ARG A 59 10.44 10.50 -4.63
C ARG A 59 9.09 9.78 -4.83
N GLN A 60 8.63 9.08 -3.80
CA GLN A 60 7.39 8.32 -3.87
C GLN A 60 6.21 9.10 -3.30
N GLY A 61 5.01 8.81 -3.80
CA GLY A 61 3.78 9.32 -3.22
C GLY A 61 3.53 8.76 -1.81
N PRO A 62 2.89 9.54 -0.94
CA PRO A 62 2.60 9.08 0.42
C PRO A 62 1.70 7.85 0.47
N GLU A 63 0.85 7.65 -0.53
CA GLU A 63 -0.01 6.47 -0.68
C GLU A 63 0.83 5.20 -0.89
N PHE A 64 1.85 5.27 -1.74
CA PHE A 64 2.73 4.14 -2.01
C PHE A 64 3.55 3.77 -0.78
N LEU A 65 4.04 4.77 -0.05
CA LEU A 65 4.78 4.53 1.19
C LEU A 65 3.91 3.91 2.27
N LEU A 66 2.65 4.36 2.39
CA LEU A 66 1.68 3.74 3.30
C LEU A 66 1.35 2.30 2.90
N ALA A 67 1.21 2.02 1.60
CA ALA A 67 0.97 0.66 1.11
C ALA A 67 2.14 -0.27 1.42
N ILE A 68 3.39 0.18 1.20
CA ILE A 68 4.59 -0.60 1.55
C ILE A 68 4.69 -0.80 3.07
N ALA A 69 4.46 0.26 3.87
CA ALA A 69 4.48 0.15 5.32
C ALA A 69 3.40 -0.81 5.83
N ASN A 70 2.20 -0.77 5.23
CA ASN A 70 1.13 -1.74 5.50
C ASN A 70 1.59 -3.17 5.21
N ALA A 71 2.13 -3.42 4.01
CA ALA A 71 2.64 -4.75 3.64
C ALA A 71 3.75 -5.21 4.61
N GLY A 72 4.60 -4.30 5.08
CA GLY A 72 5.61 -4.59 6.11
C GLY A 72 5.05 -5.02 7.46
N THR A 73 3.82 -4.61 7.81
CA THR A 73 3.20 -5.05 9.08
C THR A 73 2.87 -6.53 9.12
N THR A 74 2.72 -7.18 7.96
CA THR A 74 2.42 -8.63 7.89
C THR A 74 3.56 -9.49 8.39
N PHE A 75 4.78 -8.98 8.34
CA PHE A 75 5.99 -9.68 8.80
C PHE A 75 6.36 -9.37 10.26
N ALA A 76 5.52 -8.62 10.97
CA ALA A 76 5.76 -8.26 12.35
C ALA A 76 5.04 -9.21 13.30
N ASP A 77 5.73 -9.69 14.35
CA ASP A 77 5.14 -10.56 15.40
C ASP A 77 4.32 -9.76 16.42
N SER A 78 3.52 -8.80 15.96
CA SER A 78 2.76 -7.92 16.85
C SER A 78 1.34 -7.70 16.37
N LYS A 79 0.37 -8.08 17.17
CA LYS A 79 -1.05 -7.83 16.92
C LYS A 79 -1.36 -6.33 16.75
N ILE A 80 -0.63 -5.47 17.46
CA ILE A 80 -0.79 -4.01 17.37
C ILE A 80 -0.36 -3.54 15.97
N LEU A 81 0.77 -4.04 15.45
CA LEU A 81 1.25 -3.70 14.12
C LEU A 81 0.34 -4.26 13.03
N HIS A 82 -0.22 -5.46 13.21
CA HIS A 82 -1.23 -5.98 12.27
C HIS A 82 -2.49 -5.11 12.27
N SER A 83 -2.97 -4.66 13.44
CA SER A 83 -4.12 -3.74 13.51
C SER A 83 -3.81 -2.39 12.86
N LEU A 84 -2.59 -1.89 13.03
CA LEU A 84 -2.11 -0.71 12.32
C LEU A 84 -2.13 -0.94 10.80
N GLY A 85 -1.63 -2.10 10.34
CA GLY A 85 -1.65 -2.48 8.92
C GLY A 85 -3.05 -2.40 8.34
N PHE A 86 -4.06 -2.97 8.99
CA PHE A 86 -5.45 -2.87 8.54
C PHE A 86 -5.97 -1.43 8.47
N ALA A 87 -5.55 -0.57 9.39
CA ALA A 87 -5.92 0.83 9.36
C ALA A 87 -5.24 1.58 8.20
N LEU A 88 -3.95 1.33 7.95
CA LEU A 88 -3.21 1.90 6.82
C LEU A 88 -3.78 1.43 5.49
N HIS A 89 -4.06 0.13 5.34
CA HIS A 89 -4.71 -0.44 4.16
C HIS A 89 -6.01 0.31 3.82
N GLU A 90 -6.87 0.50 4.81
CA GLU A 90 -8.15 1.20 4.59
C GLU A 90 -7.94 2.66 4.14
N ARG A 91 -6.89 3.33 4.60
CA ARG A 91 -6.57 4.71 4.15
C ARG A 91 -6.13 4.75 2.70
N VAL A 92 -5.25 3.83 2.30
CA VAL A 92 -4.80 3.71 0.91
C VAL A 92 -5.99 3.38 0.00
N ARG A 93 -6.80 2.40 0.37
CA ARG A 93 -7.99 1.98 -0.38
C ARG A 93 -8.97 3.13 -0.64
N LEU A 94 -9.20 3.99 0.35
CA LEU A 94 -10.11 5.14 0.21
C LEU A 94 -9.47 6.30 -0.57
N SER A 95 -8.15 6.43 -0.54
CA SER A 95 -7.43 7.52 -1.23
C SER A 95 -7.30 7.28 -2.74
N LEU A 96 -7.05 6.04 -3.15
CA LEU A 96 -6.74 5.70 -4.54
C LEU A 96 -7.81 6.14 -5.56
N PRO A 97 -9.12 5.87 -5.36
CA PRO A 97 -10.15 6.32 -6.30
C PRO A 97 -10.16 7.83 -6.48
N ASN A 98 -10.08 8.57 -5.36
CA ASN A 98 -10.06 10.04 -5.39
C ASN A 98 -8.86 10.60 -6.15
N MET A 99 -7.70 9.95 -6.04
CA MET A 99 -6.51 10.34 -6.79
C MET A 99 -6.69 10.12 -8.28
N PHE A 100 -7.26 8.99 -8.68
CA PHE A 100 -7.51 8.67 -10.08
C PHE A 100 -8.57 9.60 -10.70
N GLU A 101 -9.59 9.98 -9.93
CA GLU A 101 -10.58 10.96 -10.35
C GLU A 101 -10.00 12.38 -10.48
N ALA A 102 -9.08 12.75 -9.57
CA ALA A 102 -8.48 14.08 -9.56
C ALA A 102 -7.56 14.32 -10.76
N SER A 103 -6.91 13.29 -11.30
CA SER A 103 -5.95 13.44 -12.39
C SER A 103 -5.73 12.16 -13.20
N ASN A 104 -6.04 12.23 -14.50
CA ASN A 104 -5.69 11.15 -15.45
C ASN A 104 -4.19 10.89 -15.55
N LEU A 105 -3.33 11.83 -15.18
CA LEU A 105 -1.87 11.62 -15.19
C LEU A 105 -1.45 10.60 -14.13
N ILE A 106 -2.11 10.59 -12.97
CA ILE A 106 -1.78 9.68 -11.88
C ILE A 106 -2.03 8.22 -12.28
N THR A 107 -3.05 7.96 -13.09
CA THR A 107 -3.34 6.61 -13.59
C THR A 107 -2.22 6.04 -14.46
N ARG A 108 -1.31 6.89 -14.98
CA ARG A 108 -0.15 6.52 -15.79
C ARG A 108 1.15 6.45 -15.00
N MET A 109 1.13 6.83 -13.72
CA MET A 109 2.31 6.78 -12.85
C MET A 109 2.54 5.37 -12.33
N LEU A 110 3.76 4.86 -12.50
CA LEU A 110 4.11 3.50 -12.07
C LEU A 110 3.85 3.28 -10.57
N TRP A 111 4.25 4.23 -9.72
CA TRP A 111 4.05 4.13 -8.28
C TRP A 111 2.56 4.02 -7.88
N ALA A 112 1.66 4.70 -8.62
CA ALA A 112 0.23 4.62 -8.34
C ALA A 112 -0.34 3.24 -8.67
N LEU A 113 0.10 2.63 -9.78
CA LEU A 113 -0.23 1.25 -10.13
C LEU A 113 0.35 0.26 -9.12
N GLN A 114 1.59 0.47 -8.71
CA GLN A 114 2.24 -0.35 -7.69
C GLN A 114 1.50 -0.27 -6.35
N THR A 115 1.06 0.92 -5.95
CA THR A 115 0.20 1.12 -4.77
C THR A 115 -1.07 0.31 -4.88
N PHE A 116 -1.72 0.36 -6.04
CA PHE A 116 -2.98 -0.34 -6.26
C PHE A 116 -2.83 -1.86 -6.24
N VAL A 117 -1.75 -2.37 -6.82
CA VAL A 117 -1.43 -3.81 -6.77
C VAL A 117 -1.20 -4.26 -5.33
N LEU A 118 -0.39 -3.54 -4.55
CA LEU A 118 -0.16 -3.84 -3.13
C LEU A 118 -1.46 -3.80 -2.32
N GLU A 119 -2.31 -2.80 -2.58
CA GLU A 119 -3.60 -2.67 -1.89
C GLU A 119 -4.49 -3.90 -2.14
N ILE A 120 -4.60 -4.33 -3.41
CA ILE A 120 -5.38 -5.52 -3.76
C ILE A 120 -4.79 -6.77 -3.11
N GLU A 121 -3.47 -6.98 -3.18
CA GLU A 121 -2.82 -8.13 -2.56
C GLU A 121 -3.09 -8.18 -1.05
N MET A 122 -2.89 -7.07 -0.36
CA MET A 122 -3.16 -6.97 1.08
C MET A 122 -4.63 -7.22 1.43
N GLY A 123 -5.55 -6.78 0.57
CA GLY A 123 -6.98 -7.04 0.71
C GLY A 123 -7.32 -8.53 0.53
N LEU A 124 -6.80 -9.17 -0.51
CA LEU A 124 -7.03 -10.59 -0.82
C LEU A 124 -6.54 -11.52 0.29
N TRP A 125 -5.39 -11.21 0.87
CA TRP A 125 -4.76 -12.03 1.92
C TRP A 125 -5.07 -11.58 3.35
N SER A 126 -5.99 -10.62 3.51
CA SER A 126 -6.35 -10.07 4.84
C SER A 126 -7.02 -11.06 5.79
N GLY A 127 -7.53 -12.18 5.31
CA GLY A 127 -8.36 -13.10 6.10
C GLY A 127 -9.73 -12.55 6.48
N ILE A 128 -10.06 -11.32 6.09
CA ILE A 128 -11.35 -10.67 6.36
C ILE A 128 -12.22 -10.75 5.10
N LYS A 129 -13.26 -11.57 5.14
CA LYS A 129 -14.14 -11.88 3.99
C LYS A 129 -14.54 -10.62 3.20
N ARG A 130 -15.02 -9.56 3.87
CA ARG A 130 -15.42 -8.32 3.20
C ARG A 130 -14.27 -7.62 2.47
N LYS A 131 -13.05 -7.61 3.04
CA LYS A 131 -11.87 -7.02 2.39
C LYS A 131 -11.46 -7.84 1.18
N MET A 132 -11.52 -9.16 1.28
CA MET A 132 -11.22 -10.07 0.18
C MET A 132 -12.19 -9.87 -0.99
N GLU A 133 -13.49 -9.80 -0.72
CA GLU A 133 -14.52 -9.55 -1.75
C GLU A 133 -14.33 -8.21 -2.46
N ILE A 134 -13.99 -7.15 -1.71
CA ILE A 134 -13.70 -5.82 -2.28
C ILE A 134 -12.45 -5.91 -3.17
N ALA A 135 -11.36 -6.48 -2.66
CA ALA A 135 -10.11 -6.60 -3.41
C ALA A 135 -10.29 -7.44 -4.68
N GLU A 136 -11.06 -8.53 -4.61
CA GLU A 136 -11.38 -9.37 -5.76
C GLU A 136 -12.15 -8.59 -6.84
N SER A 137 -13.12 -7.77 -6.45
CA SER A 137 -13.87 -6.93 -7.39
C SER A 137 -12.99 -5.90 -8.12
N GLN A 138 -11.89 -5.48 -7.51
CA GLN A 138 -10.97 -4.47 -8.04
C GLN A 138 -9.81 -5.06 -8.87
N ARG A 139 -9.63 -6.38 -8.90
CA ARG A 139 -8.50 -7.04 -9.58
C ARG A 139 -8.33 -6.68 -11.05
N GLN A 140 -9.41 -6.37 -11.74
CA GLN A 140 -9.32 -6.04 -13.17
C GLN A 140 -8.87 -4.60 -13.44
N MET A 141 -9.03 -3.69 -12.49
CA MET A 141 -8.70 -2.28 -12.69
C MET A 141 -7.22 -2.03 -13.06
N PRO A 142 -6.20 -2.66 -12.45
CA PRO A 142 -4.80 -2.46 -12.84
C PRO A 142 -4.52 -2.81 -14.30
N PHE A 143 -5.27 -3.76 -14.87
CA PHE A 143 -5.11 -4.17 -16.28
C PHE A 143 -5.78 -3.20 -17.25
N THR A 144 -6.85 -2.52 -16.83
CA THR A 144 -7.55 -1.55 -17.68
C THR A 144 -6.87 -0.18 -17.67
N VAL A 145 -6.24 0.19 -16.56
CA VAL A 145 -5.47 1.45 -16.39
C VAL A 145 -4.05 1.33 -16.96
N ARG A 146 -3.80 0.35 -17.80
CA ARG A 146 -2.49 0.03 -18.37
C ARG A 146 -1.81 1.28 -18.95
N PRO A 147 -0.65 1.72 -18.40
CA PRO A 147 0.11 2.78 -19.03
C PRO A 147 0.60 2.28 -20.39
N THR A 148 0.69 3.20 -21.36
CA THR A 148 1.27 2.94 -22.70
C THR A 148 2.76 2.54 -22.64
N ILE A 149 3.30 2.38 -21.45
CA ILE A 149 4.64 1.87 -21.19
C ILE A 149 4.55 0.35 -21.23
N SER A 150 5.18 -0.26 -22.21
CA SER A 150 5.40 -1.71 -22.28
C SER A 150 6.19 -2.15 -21.05
N ILE A 151 5.50 -2.53 -19.98
CA ILE A 151 6.11 -3.24 -18.87
C ILE A 151 5.93 -4.73 -19.20
N PRO A 152 7.00 -5.45 -19.64
CA PRO A 152 6.88 -6.83 -20.11
C PRO A 152 6.45 -7.82 -19.01
N TYR A 153 6.44 -7.41 -17.73
CA TYR A 153 6.42 -8.32 -16.59
C TYR A 153 5.46 -7.93 -15.47
N LEU A 154 4.31 -7.33 -15.76
CA LEU A 154 3.24 -7.29 -14.74
C LEU A 154 2.49 -8.64 -14.74
N ARG A 155 3.19 -9.73 -14.47
CA ARG A 155 2.55 -10.92 -13.90
C ARG A 155 2.26 -10.56 -12.44
N LEU A 156 1.00 -10.37 -12.10
CA LEU A 156 0.61 -10.38 -10.69
C LEU A 156 1.08 -11.72 -10.12
N PRO A 157 2.00 -11.76 -9.17
CA PRO A 157 2.39 -12.99 -8.55
C PRO A 157 1.19 -13.52 -7.79
N ILE A 158 0.51 -14.51 -8.36
CA ILE A 158 -0.41 -15.37 -7.61
C ILE A 158 0.51 -16.32 -6.83
N SER A 159 1.22 -15.78 -5.86
CA SER A 159 2.08 -16.60 -5.01
C SER A 159 1.35 -16.92 -3.71
N PRO A 160 1.12 -18.21 -3.39
CA PRO A 160 0.52 -18.62 -2.12
C PRO A 160 1.49 -18.57 -0.93
N ASN A 161 2.67 -17.95 -1.06
CA ASN A 161 3.77 -18.05 -0.10
C ASN A 161 3.88 -16.87 0.88
N TRP A 162 2.76 -16.26 1.29
CA TRP A 162 2.74 -15.18 2.28
C TRP A 162 2.40 -15.65 3.72
N PHE A 163 2.46 -16.98 4.01
CA PHE A 163 2.25 -17.56 5.36
C PHE A 163 3.42 -18.45 5.76
#